data_41ad83786424dc72f4714e75381e0619
#
_entry.id   41ad83786424dc72f4714e75381e0619
#
_cell.length_a   1.000
_cell.length_b   1.000
_cell.length_c   1.000
_cell.angle_alpha   90.00
_cell.angle_beta   90.00
_cell.angle_gamma   90.00
#
_symmetry.space_group_name_H-M   'P 1'
#
loop_
_entity.id
_entity.type
_entity.pdbx_description
1 polymer ?
#
loop_
_entity_poly.entity_id
_entity_poly.type
_entity_poly.pdbx_seq_one_letter_code
_entity_poly.pdbx_strand_id
1 'polypeptide(L)'
;MKKITVLLLALFLALPLAGCRAEETERTINVYNWGEYIDESILEEFEEETGIHVNYKTFASNEMLYSAIKGGGNNYDVIFPSDYMVARMQEEGMLRELDYSKIPNAANIDPRYLNPAYDPEQKYSIPYMWGTTGIIYNTTMVDEAPTCWMDLFTTELKGQVLIFDNPRDCIGLALKALGYSFNTTNKDEIAEAADLLIRQKEEGIVQAYVMDQIFDKMINNEAAIGTYYAGDYLTMVEENPDLAFVQPEEGSNLFVDAMCIPTCSKNCEDALAFINFMCRDDIVLRNCDETGYSCPSATALEEMDEEMASDPIAYPGEDILNKAETFGGLPGDTLTFYDHEWIRICLAKVKY
;
A
#
# COMPACT_ATOMS: atom_id res chain seq x y z
N MET A 1 43.20 -89.01 13.47
CA MET A 1 41.84 -88.65 13.89
C MET A 1 41.84 -87.13 14.23
N LYS A 2 41.39 -86.32 13.31
CA LYS A 2 41.46 -84.88 13.39
C LYS A 2 40.14 -84.33 13.98
N LYS A 3 40.24 -83.58 15.07
CA LYS A 3 39.08 -82.90 15.62
C LYS A 3 38.91 -81.57 14.87
N ILE A 4 37.74 -81.38 14.26
CA ILE A 4 37.34 -80.18 13.59
C ILE A 4 36.57 -79.34 14.61
N THR A 5 37.18 -78.17 14.98
CA THR A 5 36.57 -77.20 15.83
C THR A 5 35.75 -76.27 14.94
N VAL A 6 34.43 -76.25 15.12
CA VAL A 6 33.52 -75.31 14.43
C VAL A 6 33.49 -74.02 15.17
N LEU A 7 33.99 -72.97 14.55
CA LEU A 7 33.94 -71.58 15.05
C LEU A 7 32.65 -70.95 14.55
N LEU A 8 31.67 -70.69 15.43
CA LEU A 8 30.47 -69.99 15.16
C LEU A 8 30.80 -68.48 15.17
N LEU A 9 30.82 -67.90 13.99
CA LEU A 9 30.99 -66.47 13.79
C LEU A 9 29.60 -65.82 13.91
N ALA A 10 29.31 -65.14 15.04
CA ALA A 10 28.12 -64.36 15.23
C ALA A 10 28.31 -63.01 14.48
N LEU A 11 27.70 -62.91 13.30
CA LEU A 11 27.67 -61.70 12.51
C LEU A 11 26.59 -60.76 13.09
N PHE A 12 26.97 -59.77 13.90
CA PHE A 12 26.10 -58.71 14.34
C PHE A 12 25.81 -57.81 13.13
N LEU A 13 24.64 -57.94 12.52
CA LEU A 13 24.11 -56.94 11.59
C LEU A 13 23.76 -55.69 12.38
N ALA A 14 24.66 -54.72 12.41
CA ALA A 14 24.34 -53.34 12.73
C ALA A 14 23.55 -52.73 11.56
N LEU A 15 22.22 -52.77 11.63
CA LEU A 15 21.37 -51.97 10.79
C LEU A 15 21.66 -50.50 11.13
N PRO A 16 22.09 -49.67 10.18
CA PRO A 16 22.04 -48.21 10.39
C PRO A 16 20.57 -47.85 10.48
N LEU A 17 20.12 -47.36 11.65
CA LEU A 17 18.92 -46.55 11.73
C LEU A 17 19.21 -45.30 10.89
N ALA A 18 18.97 -45.41 9.59
CA ALA A 18 18.73 -44.24 8.77
C ALA A 18 17.46 -43.59 9.34
N GLY A 19 17.63 -42.69 10.30
CA GLY A 19 16.59 -41.76 10.67
C GLY A 19 16.19 -41.09 9.36
N CYS A 20 14.99 -41.34 8.90
CA CYS A 20 14.33 -40.44 7.97
C CYS A 20 14.28 -39.06 8.69
N ARG A 21 15.30 -38.26 8.48
CA ARG A 21 15.17 -36.84 8.61
C ARG A 21 14.16 -36.49 7.51
N ALA A 22 12.90 -36.29 7.87
CA ALA A 22 11.98 -35.66 6.98
C ALA A 22 12.74 -34.40 6.52
N GLU A 23 12.95 -34.24 5.22
CA GLU A 23 13.29 -32.94 4.70
C GLU A 23 12.17 -32.03 5.22
N GLU A 24 12.47 -31.18 6.21
CA GLU A 24 11.62 -30.07 6.55
C GLU A 24 11.53 -29.28 5.24
N THR A 25 10.40 -29.41 4.57
CA THR A 25 10.10 -28.56 3.43
C THR A 25 10.20 -27.13 3.98
N GLU A 26 11.15 -26.38 3.45
CA GLU A 26 11.38 -24.99 3.82
C GLU A 26 10.05 -24.25 3.75
N ARG A 27 9.55 -23.79 4.90
CA ARG A 27 8.30 -23.06 4.99
C ARG A 27 8.51 -21.70 4.32
N THR A 28 7.68 -21.36 3.36
CA THR A 28 7.85 -20.14 2.57
C THR A 28 6.52 -19.49 2.31
N ILE A 29 6.43 -18.18 2.51
CA ILE A 29 5.28 -17.35 2.10
C ILE A 29 5.69 -16.37 1.01
N ASN A 30 4.74 -16.01 0.17
CA ASN A 30 4.89 -14.99 -0.85
C ASN A 30 4.09 -13.75 -0.42
N VAL A 31 4.80 -12.68 -0.12
CA VAL A 31 4.25 -11.38 0.29
C VAL A 31 4.27 -10.43 -0.90
N TYR A 32 3.17 -9.72 -1.14
CA TYR A 32 3.04 -8.76 -2.22
C TYR A 32 2.54 -7.43 -1.67
N ASN A 33 3.44 -6.47 -1.59
CA ASN A 33 3.23 -5.17 -0.96
C ASN A 33 3.50 -4.02 -1.95
N TRP A 34 3.33 -2.80 -1.51
CA TRP A 34 3.75 -1.60 -2.23
C TRP A 34 5.28 -1.47 -2.25
N GLY A 35 5.82 -0.65 -3.15
CA GLY A 35 7.20 -0.19 -3.07
C GLY A 35 7.39 0.76 -1.87
N GLU A 36 8.61 0.84 -1.32
CA GLU A 36 8.98 1.77 -0.24
C GLU A 36 7.98 1.80 0.95
N TYR A 37 7.47 0.64 1.37
CA TYR A 37 6.33 0.56 2.30
C TYR A 37 6.52 -0.45 3.44
N ILE A 38 7.77 -0.76 3.78
CA ILE A 38 8.16 -1.68 4.88
C ILE A 38 9.63 -1.48 5.22
N ASP A 39 9.98 -1.56 6.50
CA ASP A 39 11.36 -1.84 6.91
C ASP A 39 11.72 -3.28 6.54
N GLU A 40 12.47 -3.47 5.44
CA GLU A 40 12.80 -4.82 4.95
C GLU A 40 13.60 -5.64 5.99
N SER A 41 14.27 -5.03 6.97
CA SER A 41 15.00 -5.75 7.99
C SER A 41 14.09 -6.59 8.92
N ILE A 42 12.80 -6.24 9.02
CA ILE A 42 11.83 -7.04 9.77
C ILE A 42 11.48 -8.37 9.11
N LEU A 43 11.71 -8.50 7.80
CA LEU A 43 11.50 -9.76 7.09
C LEU A 43 12.53 -10.81 7.55
N GLU A 44 13.79 -10.39 7.71
CA GLU A 44 14.86 -11.25 8.25
C GLU A 44 14.56 -11.66 9.70
N GLU A 45 14.08 -10.72 10.53
CA GLU A 45 13.67 -10.99 11.92
C GLU A 45 12.53 -12.02 11.99
N PHE A 46 11.52 -11.86 11.13
CA PHE A 46 10.42 -12.83 11.03
C PHE A 46 10.92 -14.22 10.65
N GLU A 47 11.83 -14.30 9.68
CA GLU A 47 12.46 -15.57 9.26
C GLU A 47 13.26 -16.22 10.40
N GLU A 48 14.05 -15.41 11.15
CA GLU A 48 14.85 -15.90 12.27
C GLU A 48 13.97 -16.41 13.42
N GLU A 49 12.85 -15.73 13.73
CA GLU A 49 11.95 -16.11 14.82
C GLU A 49 11.09 -17.34 14.47
N THR A 50 10.66 -17.47 13.23
CA THR A 50 9.62 -18.44 12.83
C THR A 50 10.12 -19.61 12.00
N GLY A 51 11.27 -19.44 11.35
CA GLY A 51 11.78 -20.38 10.33
C GLY A 51 10.94 -20.37 9.05
N ILE A 52 10.16 -19.30 8.80
CA ILE A 52 9.35 -19.13 7.60
C ILE A 52 10.06 -18.13 6.70
N HIS A 53 10.51 -18.57 5.53
CA HIS A 53 11.12 -17.70 4.54
C HIS A 53 10.09 -16.79 3.86
N VAL A 54 10.44 -15.52 3.60
CA VAL A 54 9.57 -14.54 2.96
C VAL A 54 10.07 -14.20 1.56
N ASN A 55 9.33 -14.61 0.53
CA ASN A 55 9.52 -14.09 -0.82
C ASN A 55 8.77 -12.77 -0.95
N TYR A 56 9.47 -11.65 -0.79
CA TYR A 56 8.89 -10.31 -0.88
C TYR A 56 8.90 -9.80 -2.32
N LYS A 57 7.79 -9.21 -2.76
CA LYS A 57 7.63 -8.56 -4.06
C LYS A 57 6.79 -7.31 -3.92
N THR A 58 6.97 -6.37 -4.83
CA THR A 58 6.25 -5.10 -4.82
C THR A 58 5.37 -4.89 -6.06
N PHE A 59 4.36 -4.05 -5.91
CA PHE A 59 3.49 -3.57 -6.98
C PHE A 59 3.35 -2.05 -6.89
N ALA A 60 3.02 -1.41 -8.02
CA ALA A 60 2.92 0.04 -8.11
C ALA A 60 1.46 0.56 -8.07
N SER A 61 0.45 -0.32 -8.16
CA SER A 61 -0.97 0.09 -8.08
C SER A 61 -1.88 -1.06 -7.65
N ASN A 62 -3.02 -0.72 -7.05
CA ASN A 62 -4.07 -1.68 -6.72
C ASN A 62 -4.56 -2.47 -7.94
N GLU A 63 -4.57 -1.86 -9.12
CA GLU A 63 -4.97 -2.50 -10.37
C GLU A 63 -3.97 -3.56 -10.81
N MET A 64 -2.66 -3.33 -10.59
CA MET A 64 -1.61 -4.34 -10.80
C MET A 64 -1.77 -5.52 -9.83
N LEU A 65 -1.94 -5.23 -8.53
CA LEU A 65 -2.22 -6.23 -7.51
C LEU A 65 -3.43 -7.08 -7.90
N TYR A 66 -4.57 -6.43 -8.17
CA TYR A 66 -5.81 -7.09 -8.55
C TYR A 66 -5.63 -7.98 -9.78
N SER A 67 -4.98 -7.47 -10.83
CA SER A 67 -4.73 -8.22 -12.06
C SER A 67 -3.84 -9.44 -11.83
N ALA A 68 -2.81 -9.31 -10.97
CA ALA A 68 -1.92 -10.40 -10.62
C ALA A 68 -2.64 -11.53 -9.86
N ILE A 69 -3.57 -11.18 -8.94
CA ILE A 69 -4.36 -12.17 -8.20
C ILE A 69 -5.43 -12.79 -9.11
N LYS A 70 -6.18 -11.97 -9.88
CA LYS A 70 -7.26 -12.43 -10.76
C LYS A 70 -6.77 -13.28 -11.93
N GLY A 71 -5.60 -12.96 -12.47
CA GLY A 71 -5.02 -13.68 -13.60
C GLY A 71 -4.62 -15.12 -13.27
N GLY A 72 -4.49 -15.46 -12.00
CA GLY A 72 -4.05 -16.77 -11.54
C GLY A 72 -2.58 -17.06 -11.86
N GLY A 73 -2.07 -18.20 -11.38
CA GLY A 73 -0.68 -18.60 -11.61
C GLY A 73 0.33 -18.04 -10.61
N ASN A 74 -0.01 -17.04 -9.84
CA ASN A 74 0.74 -16.54 -8.71
C ASN A 74 0.13 -17.07 -7.41
N ASN A 75 0.99 -17.54 -6.51
CA ASN A 75 0.57 -18.02 -5.18
C ASN A 75 1.04 -16.99 -4.16
N TYR A 76 0.37 -15.85 -4.09
CA TYR A 76 0.59 -14.89 -3.01
C TYR A 76 -0.14 -15.37 -1.76
N ASP A 77 0.48 -15.16 -0.60
CA ASP A 77 -0.03 -15.58 0.69
C ASP A 77 -0.50 -14.40 1.54
N VAL A 78 0.21 -13.27 1.47
CA VAL A 78 -0.21 -11.99 2.06
C VAL A 78 -0.13 -10.89 1.02
N ILE A 79 -1.16 -10.04 0.96
CA ILE A 79 -1.26 -8.89 0.07
C ILE A 79 -1.70 -7.65 0.84
N PHE A 80 -1.35 -6.46 0.34
CA PHE A 80 -1.58 -5.17 1.00
C PHE A 80 -2.42 -4.22 0.13
N PRO A 81 -3.69 -4.55 -0.15
CA PRO A 81 -4.58 -3.66 -0.90
C PRO A 81 -5.05 -2.46 -0.07
N SER A 82 -5.35 -1.36 -0.75
CA SER A 82 -6.07 -0.25 -0.15
C SER A 82 -7.56 -0.58 0.03
N ASP A 83 -8.22 0.20 0.87
CA ASP A 83 -9.62 0.10 1.28
C ASP A 83 -10.61 -0.26 0.15
N TYR A 84 -10.66 0.53 -0.94
CA TYR A 84 -11.57 0.28 -2.06
C TYR A 84 -11.28 -1.03 -2.79
N MET A 85 -10.01 -1.45 -2.79
CA MET A 85 -9.61 -2.70 -3.43
C MET A 85 -9.92 -3.90 -2.52
N VAL A 86 -9.81 -3.76 -1.20
CA VAL A 86 -10.33 -4.76 -0.24
C VAL A 86 -11.81 -4.99 -0.48
N ALA A 87 -12.62 -3.90 -0.54
CA ALA A 87 -14.06 -3.99 -0.81
C ALA A 87 -14.35 -4.74 -2.11
N ARG A 88 -13.66 -4.39 -3.21
CA ARG A 88 -13.81 -5.05 -4.50
C ARG A 88 -13.43 -6.53 -4.48
N MET A 89 -12.27 -6.84 -3.91
CA MET A 89 -11.77 -8.21 -3.86
C MET A 89 -12.62 -9.10 -2.95
N GLN A 90 -13.19 -8.54 -1.87
CA GLN A 90 -14.16 -9.21 -1.01
C GLN A 90 -15.45 -9.52 -1.78
N GLU A 91 -16.03 -8.53 -2.48
CA GLU A 91 -17.25 -8.71 -3.27
C GLU A 91 -17.07 -9.77 -4.37
N GLU A 92 -15.90 -9.84 -4.99
CA GLU A 92 -15.55 -10.84 -6.01
C GLU A 92 -15.13 -12.21 -5.42
N GLY A 93 -15.12 -12.37 -4.09
CA GLY A 93 -14.75 -13.64 -3.41
C GLY A 93 -13.28 -14.01 -3.58
N MET A 94 -12.40 -13.02 -3.71
CA MET A 94 -10.96 -13.20 -3.91
C MET A 94 -10.15 -13.24 -2.61
N LEU A 95 -10.77 -12.91 -1.46
CA LEU A 95 -10.14 -12.89 -0.14
C LEU A 95 -10.64 -14.05 0.72
N ARG A 96 -9.79 -14.53 1.63
CA ARG A 96 -10.13 -15.51 2.67
C ARG A 96 -10.55 -14.79 3.94
N GLU A 97 -11.50 -15.38 4.67
CA GLU A 97 -11.77 -14.97 6.04
C GLU A 97 -10.55 -15.25 6.92
N LEU A 98 -10.19 -14.29 7.76
CA LEU A 98 -9.07 -14.39 8.69
C LEU A 98 -9.49 -15.08 9.98
N ASP A 99 -8.65 -15.96 10.50
CA ASP A 99 -8.81 -16.52 11.83
C ASP A 99 -8.15 -15.60 12.87
N TYR A 100 -8.93 -14.68 13.43
CA TYR A 100 -8.46 -13.71 14.44
C TYR A 100 -7.90 -14.37 15.70
N SER A 101 -8.27 -15.62 16.01
CA SER A 101 -7.68 -16.34 17.14
C SER A 101 -6.19 -16.61 16.97
N LYS A 102 -5.68 -16.53 15.74
CA LYS A 102 -4.27 -16.68 15.36
C LYS A 102 -3.55 -15.34 15.15
N ILE A 103 -4.27 -14.23 15.31
CA ILE A 103 -3.74 -12.88 15.20
C ILE A 103 -3.99 -12.11 16.53
N PRO A 104 -3.47 -12.58 17.67
CA PRO A 104 -3.73 -11.94 18.96
C PRO A 104 -3.25 -10.48 19.02
N ASN A 105 -2.21 -10.09 18.28
CA ASN A 105 -1.70 -8.73 18.23
C ASN A 105 -2.66 -7.77 17.48
N ALA A 106 -3.66 -8.27 16.74
CA ALA A 106 -4.71 -7.42 16.18
C ALA A 106 -5.53 -6.69 17.28
N ALA A 107 -5.44 -7.12 18.55
CA ALA A 107 -6.03 -6.41 19.68
C ALA A 107 -5.38 -5.02 19.93
N ASN A 108 -4.20 -4.76 19.38
CA ASN A 108 -3.52 -3.47 19.46
C ASN A 108 -4.11 -2.41 18.52
N ILE A 109 -4.89 -2.82 17.52
CA ILE A 109 -5.50 -1.90 16.54
C ILE A 109 -6.50 -0.98 17.24
N ASP A 110 -6.39 0.32 16.97
CA ASP A 110 -7.31 1.34 17.47
C ASP A 110 -8.74 1.05 16.97
N PRO A 111 -9.74 1.08 17.88
CA PRO A 111 -11.14 0.85 17.52
C PRO A 111 -11.68 1.71 16.37
N ARG A 112 -11.07 2.86 16.08
CA ARG A 112 -11.45 3.73 14.96
C ARG A 112 -11.23 3.07 13.59
N TYR A 113 -10.29 2.12 13.49
CA TYR A 113 -9.97 1.40 12.26
C TYR A 113 -10.59 0.01 12.18
N LEU A 114 -11.39 -0.38 13.19
CA LEU A 114 -12.10 -1.65 13.20
C LEU A 114 -13.50 -1.52 12.56
N ASN A 115 -13.95 -2.59 11.91
CA ASN A 115 -15.23 -2.65 11.20
C ASN A 115 -15.40 -1.51 10.18
N PRO A 116 -14.38 -1.26 9.33
CA PRO A 116 -14.42 -0.17 8.36
C PRO A 116 -15.48 -0.43 7.28
N ALA A 117 -15.88 0.62 6.56
CA ALA A 117 -16.89 0.50 5.51
C ALA A 117 -16.52 -0.51 4.40
N TYR A 118 -15.24 -0.73 4.16
CA TYR A 118 -14.73 -1.70 3.18
C TYR A 118 -14.71 -3.16 3.68
N ASP A 119 -14.75 -3.39 5.00
CA ASP A 119 -14.85 -4.72 5.65
C ASP A 119 -15.71 -4.62 6.93
N PRO A 120 -17.06 -4.41 6.81
CA PRO A 120 -17.90 -4.05 7.94
C PRO A 120 -18.03 -5.14 9.02
N GLU A 121 -17.75 -6.38 8.66
CA GLU A 121 -17.78 -7.51 9.59
C GLU A 121 -16.39 -7.85 10.13
N GLN A 122 -15.35 -7.09 9.73
CA GLN A 122 -13.94 -7.31 10.10
C GLN A 122 -13.51 -8.76 9.86
N LYS A 123 -13.74 -9.27 8.65
CA LYS A 123 -13.47 -10.68 8.34
C LYS A 123 -12.26 -10.91 7.46
N TYR A 124 -11.92 -9.96 6.60
CA TYR A 124 -11.00 -10.19 5.48
C TYR A 124 -9.70 -9.43 5.57
N SER A 125 -9.62 -8.44 6.47
CA SER A 125 -8.54 -7.47 6.48
C SER A 125 -8.08 -7.09 7.89
N ILE A 126 -6.80 -6.84 8.04
CA ILE A 126 -6.20 -6.17 9.21
C ILE A 126 -5.62 -4.85 8.72
N PRO A 127 -5.99 -3.69 9.28
CA PRO A 127 -5.37 -2.41 8.94
C PRO A 127 -3.84 -2.47 9.13
N TYR A 128 -3.10 -1.95 8.16
CA TYR A 128 -1.63 -1.94 8.16
C TYR A 128 -1.09 -0.54 8.42
N MET A 129 -1.41 0.39 7.53
CA MET A 129 -1.07 1.81 7.64
C MET A 129 -2.19 2.65 7.06
N TRP A 130 -2.20 3.93 7.41
CA TRP A 130 -3.12 4.90 6.85
C TRP A 130 -2.41 6.22 6.56
N GLY A 131 -3.02 7.06 5.77
CA GLY A 131 -2.50 8.37 5.45
C GLY A 131 -3.45 9.19 4.60
N THR A 132 -2.95 10.33 4.18
CA THR A 132 -3.67 11.26 3.29
C THR A 132 -2.87 11.52 2.03
N THR A 133 -3.55 11.94 0.98
CA THR A 133 -2.90 12.48 -0.21
C THR A 133 -2.83 14.00 -0.15
N GLY A 134 -1.86 14.60 -0.83
CA GLY A 134 -1.73 16.05 -0.89
C GLY A 134 -0.84 16.52 -2.03
N ILE A 135 -0.43 17.76 -1.94
CA ILE A 135 0.44 18.41 -2.90
C ILE A 135 1.81 18.60 -2.28
N ILE A 136 2.84 18.00 -2.90
CA ILE A 136 4.25 18.23 -2.59
C ILE A 136 4.75 19.30 -3.56
N TYR A 137 5.43 20.33 -3.06
CA TYR A 137 6.00 21.38 -3.89
C TYR A 137 7.39 21.79 -3.42
N ASN A 138 8.22 22.25 -4.34
CA ASN A 138 9.53 22.78 -4.02
C ASN A 138 9.43 24.29 -3.77
N THR A 139 9.74 24.72 -2.56
CA THR A 139 9.62 26.12 -2.10
C THR A 139 10.57 27.09 -2.81
N THR A 140 11.60 26.57 -3.49
CA THR A 140 12.54 27.37 -4.28
C THR A 140 12.14 27.50 -5.76
N MET A 141 11.16 26.69 -6.21
CA MET A 141 10.67 26.66 -7.60
C MET A 141 9.24 27.18 -7.75
N VAL A 142 8.49 27.25 -6.66
CA VAL A 142 7.10 27.73 -6.62
C VAL A 142 7.05 29.00 -5.76
N ASP A 143 6.69 30.13 -6.35
CA ASP A 143 6.70 31.44 -5.66
C ASP A 143 5.62 31.55 -4.58
N GLU A 144 4.43 30.97 -4.82
CA GLU A 144 3.31 30.96 -3.89
C GLU A 144 2.90 29.51 -3.59
N ALA A 145 2.80 29.15 -2.30
CA ALA A 145 2.38 27.83 -1.89
C ALA A 145 0.99 27.48 -2.47
N PRO A 146 0.80 26.27 -3.05
CA PRO A 146 -0.50 25.84 -3.51
C PRO A 146 -1.47 25.73 -2.33
N THR A 147 -2.76 25.93 -2.56
CA THR A 147 -3.80 25.86 -1.52
C THR A 147 -4.93 24.90 -1.87
N CYS A 148 -5.07 24.58 -3.14
CA CYS A 148 -6.17 23.78 -3.66
C CYS A 148 -5.71 22.88 -4.81
N TRP A 149 -6.48 21.84 -5.11
CA TRP A 149 -6.17 20.94 -6.23
C TRP A 149 -6.13 21.64 -7.58
N MET A 150 -6.90 22.73 -7.74
CA MET A 150 -6.93 23.48 -8.99
C MET A 150 -5.59 24.15 -9.33
N ASP A 151 -4.73 24.42 -8.35
CA ASP A 151 -3.41 25.01 -8.57
C ASP A 151 -2.49 24.14 -9.44
N LEU A 152 -2.75 22.82 -9.50
CA LEU A 152 -2.03 21.88 -10.39
C LEU A 152 -2.37 22.07 -11.88
N PHE A 153 -3.42 22.82 -12.21
CA PHE A 153 -3.92 22.98 -13.58
C PHE A 153 -3.56 24.36 -14.17
N THR A 154 -2.67 25.11 -13.52
CA THR A 154 -2.23 26.41 -13.99
C THR A 154 -1.12 26.32 -15.04
N THR A 155 -1.15 27.20 -16.04
CA THR A 155 -0.14 27.26 -17.09
C THR A 155 1.22 27.79 -16.61
N GLU A 156 1.29 28.43 -15.44
CA GLU A 156 2.54 28.92 -14.85
C GLU A 156 3.48 27.77 -14.47
N LEU A 157 2.93 26.60 -14.19
CA LEU A 157 3.67 25.39 -13.85
C LEU A 157 3.96 24.47 -15.06
N LYS A 158 3.86 25.00 -16.27
CA LYS A 158 3.98 24.24 -17.51
C LYS A 158 5.24 23.36 -17.55
N GLY A 159 5.04 22.04 -17.68
CA GLY A 159 6.12 21.06 -17.73
C GLY A 159 6.79 20.77 -16.38
N GLN A 160 6.16 21.19 -15.26
CA GLN A 160 6.72 21.06 -13.92
C GLN A 160 5.82 20.29 -12.95
N VAL A 161 4.68 19.77 -13.41
CA VAL A 161 3.67 19.10 -12.58
C VAL A 161 3.79 17.60 -12.72
N LEU A 162 3.84 16.88 -11.60
CA LEU A 162 3.75 15.43 -11.51
C LEU A 162 2.37 15.03 -10.98
N ILE A 163 1.75 14.02 -11.59
CA ILE A 163 0.42 13.54 -11.24
C ILE A 163 0.48 12.03 -11.02
N PHE A 164 -0.38 11.48 -10.17
CA PHE A 164 -0.53 10.05 -9.95
C PHE A 164 -0.72 9.25 -11.25
N ASP A 165 -0.02 8.13 -11.40
CA ASP A 165 -0.19 7.18 -12.50
C ASP A 165 -1.13 6.03 -12.09
N ASN A 166 -2.27 6.37 -11.50
CA ASN A 166 -3.36 5.44 -11.24
C ASN A 166 -4.72 6.13 -11.41
N PRO A 167 -5.77 5.40 -11.82
CA PRO A 167 -7.05 6.02 -12.16
C PRO A 167 -7.78 6.63 -10.96
N ARG A 168 -7.73 5.99 -9.78
CA ARG A 168 -8.53 6.42 -8.62
C ARG A 168 -8.03 7.74 -8.04
N ASP A 169 -6.73 7.85 -7.79
CA ASP A 169 -6.15 9.08 -7.26
C ASP A 169 -6.15 10.18 -8.33
N CYS A 170 -5.74 9.87 -9.56
CA CYS A 170 -5.64 10.85 -10.63
C CYS A 170 -7.00 11.49 -10.99
N ILE A 171 -8.04 10.69 -11.26
CA ILE A 171 -9.37 11.22 -11.55
C ILE A 171 -9.98 11.82 -10.27
N GLY A 172 -9.71 11.23 -9.11
CA GLY A 172 -10.18 11.67 -7.82
C GLY A 172 -9.75 13.10 -7.49
N LEU A 173 -8.46 13.43 -7.63
CA LEU A 173 -8.00 14.81 -7.40
C LEU A 173 -8.67 15.84 -8.34
N ALA A 174 -8.93 15.44 -9.61
CA ALA A 174 -9.61 16.32 -10.54
C ALA A 174 -11.11 16.50 -10.20
N LEU A 175 -11.76 15.45 -9.67
CA LEU A 175 -13.11 15.55 -9.11
C LEU A 175 -13.14 16.53 -7.94
N LYS A 176 -12.19 16.45 -7.00
CA LYS A 176 -12.11 17.39 -5.88
C LYS A 176 -11.83 18.82 -6.34
N ALA A 177 -10.92 19.01 -7.30
CA ALA A 177 -10.67 20.32 -7.90
C ALA A 177 -11.93 20.95 -8.51
N LEU A 178 -12.88 20.15 -8.98
CA LEU A 178 -14.18 20.58 -9.50
C LEU A 178 -15.28 20.66 -8.42
N GLY A 179 -14.98 20.32 -7.16
CA GLY A 179 -15.92 20.34 -6.06
C GLY A 179 -16.82 19.10 -5.95
N TYR A 180 -16.47 18.01 -6.64
CA TYR A 180 -17.19 16.74 -6.58
C TYR A 180 -16.62 15.79 -5.51
N SER A 181 -17.37 14.76 -5.12
CA SER A 181 -16.90 13.70 -4.23
C SER A 181 -15.97 12.74 -4.98
N PHE A 182 -14.94 12.22 -4.29
CA PHE A 182 -14.12 11.10 -4.78
C PHE A 182 -14.95 9.84 -5.13
N ASN A 183 -16.13 9.71 -4.52
CA ASN A 183 -16.98 8.54 -4.63
C ASN A 183 -18.21 8.77 -5.55
N THR A 184 -18.18 9.84 -6.36
CA THR A 184 -19.28 10.06 -7.29
C THR A 184 -19.44 8.89 -8.25
N THR A 185 -20.71 8.51 -8.52
CA THR A 185 -21.09 7.54 -9.55
C THR A 185 -21.70 8.25 -10.78
N ASN A 186 -21.74 9.57 -10.76
CA ASN A 186 -22.23 10.39 -11.85
C ASN A 186 -21.21 10.44 -12.99
N LYS A 187 -21.54 9.80 -14.10
CA LYS A 187 -20.64 9.69 -15.26
C LYS A 187 -20.30 11.04 -15.90
N ASP A 188 -21.18 12.03 -15.79
CA ASP A 188 -20.94 13.37 -16.34
C ASP A 188 -19.84 14.09 -15.50
N GLU A 189 -19.86 13.96 -14.18
CA GLU A 189 -18.84 14.49 -13.28
C GLU A 189 -17.47 13.81 -13.49
N ILE A 190 -17.47 12.49 -13.65
CA ILE A 190 -16.26 11.71 -13.95
C ILE A 190 -15.67 12.12 -15.31
N ALA A 191 -16.53 12.32 -16.34
CA ALA A 191 -16.09 12.78 -17.65
C ALA A 191 -15.52 14.20 -17.60
N GLU A 192 -16.13 15.11 -16.83
CA GLU A 192 -15.63 16.48 -16.64
C GLU A 192 -14.25 16.50 -15.97
N ALA A 193 -14.05 15.67 -14.95
CA ALA A 193 -12.74 15.51 -14.30
C ALA A 193 -11.68 14.94 -15.28
N ALA A 194 -12.06 13.95 -16.09
CA ALA A 194 -11.18 13.41 -17.12
C ALA A 194 -10.81 14.46 -18.18
N ASP A 195 -11.78 15.29 -18.61
CA ASP A 195 -11.55 16.37 -19.57
C ASP A 195 -10.64 17.46 -19.00
N LEU A 196 -10.68 17.74 -17.68
CA LEU A 196 -9.76 18.62 -17.00
C LEU A 196 -8.31 18.11 -17.07
N LEU A 197 -8.09 16.83 -16.77
CA LEU A 197 -6.79 16.16 -16.87
C LEU A 197 -6.28 16.10 -18.31
N ILE A 198 -7.16 15.82 -19.27
CA ILE A 198 -6.82 15.82 -20.71
C ILE A 198 -6.33 17.21 -21.13
N ARG A 199 -7.04 18.29 -20.74
CA ARG A 199 -6.63 19.66 -21.03
C ARG A 199 -5.27 19.98 -20.44
N GLN A 200 -5.03 19.66 -19.17
CA GLN A 200 -3.75 19.84 -18.51
C GLN A 200 -2.60 19.19 -19.32
N LYS A 201 -2.82 17.97 -19.79
CA LYS A 201 -1.84 17.24 -20.60
C LYS A 201 -1.67 17.84 -22.00
N GLU A 202 -2.76 18.24 -22.66
CA GLU A 202 -2.77 18.87 -23.98
C GLU A 202 -2.05 20.22 -23.99
N GLU A 203 -2.19 20.99 -22.92
CA GLU A 203 -1.52 22.29 -22.72
C GLU A 203 -0.04 22.14 -22.30
N GLY A 204 0.40 20.90 -22.02
CA GLY A 204 1.77 20.58 -21.62
C GLY A 204 2.11 21.06 -20.22
N ILE A 205 1.13 21.16 -19.32
CA ILE A 205 1.33 21.52 -17.90
C ILE A 205 1.98 20.35 -17.17
N VAL A 206 1.42 19.15 -17.33
CA VAL A 206 1.96 17.93 -16.70
C VAL A 206 3.29 17.54 -17.34
N GLN A 207 4.30 17.28 -16.50
CA GLN A 207 5.58 16.72 -16.90
C GLN A 207 5.46 15.21 -17.13
N ALA A 208 4.93 14.51 -16.12
CA ALA A 208 4.75 13.06 -16.14
C ALA A 208 3.63 12.61 -15.20
N TYR A 209 3.05 11.46 -15.52
CA TYR A 209 2.29 10.65 -14.59
C TYR A 209 3.27 9.68 -13.95
N VAL A 210 3.29 9.58 -12.62
CA VAL A 210 4.30 8.85 -11.85
C VAL A 210 3.67 8.14 -10.64
N MET A 211 4.33 7.09 -10.18
CA MET A 211 4.23 6.54 -8.84
C MET A 211 5.59 6.76 -8.15
N ASP A 212 6.28 5.73 -7.70
CA ASP A 212 7.54 5.84 -6.94
C ASP A 212 8.65 6.67 -7.64
N GLN A 213 8.55 6.90 -8.97
CA GLN A 213 9.47 7.81 -9.68
C GLN A 213 9.40 9.26 -9.20
N ILE A 214 8.39 9.63 -8.41
CA ILE A 214 8.27 10.96 -7.81
C ILE A 214 9.42 11.25 -6.85
N PHE A 215 9.92 10.25 -6.12
CA PHE A 215 11.04 10.38 -5.20
C PHE A 215 12.24 11.00 -5.89
N ASP A 216 12.78 10.34 -6.92
CA ASP A 216 13.91 10.84 -7.68
C ASP A 216 13.67 12.23 -8.25
N LYS A 217 12.47 12.50 -8.78
CA LYS A 217 12.14 13.76 -9.44
C LYS A 217 12.04 14.93 -8.47
N MET A 218 11.40 14.75 -7.33
CA MET A 218 11.23 15.81 -6.34
C MET A 218 12.53 16.03 -5.55
N ILE A 219 13.20 14.98 -5.13
CA ILE A 219 14.48 15.06 -4.40
C ILE A 219 15.55 15.77 -5.25
N ASN A 220 15.61 15.49 -6.56
CA ASN A 220 16.59 16.08 -7.45
C ASN A 220 16.15 17.43 -8.09
N ASN A 221 15.05 18.03 -7.67
CA ASN A 221 14.50 19.27 -8.20
C ASN A 221 14.17 19.22 -9.72
N GLU A 222 13.74 18.05 -10.23
CA GLU A 222 13.37 17.88 -11.64
C GLU A 222 11.93 18.32 -11.93
N ALA A 223 11.10 18.52 -10.89
CA ALA A 223 9.75 19.05 -10.98
C ALA A 223 9.49 20.03 -9.85
N ALA A 224 8.62 21.01 -10.08
CA ALA A 224 8.29 22.03 -9.10
C ALA A 224 7.20 21.60 -8.12
N ILE A 225 6.27 20.73 -8.57
CA ILE A 225 5.07 20.35 -7.82
C ILE A 225 4.61 18.97 -8.25
N GLY A 226 4.06 18.22 -7.31
CA GLY A 226 3.51 16.91 -7.56
C GLY A 226 2.41 16.53 -6.58
N THR A 227 1.66 15.50 -6.92
CA THR A 227 0.64 14.92 -6.05
C THR A 227 1.14 13.60 -5.52
N TYR A 228 1.16 13.43 -4.19
CA TYR A 228 1.57 12.14 -3.63
C TYR A 228 1.05 11.96 -2.21
N TYR A 229 1.49 10.90 -1.56
CA TYR A 229 1.05 10.52 -0.22
C TYR A 229 1.87 11.23 0.86
N ALA A 230 1.23 11.51 1.99
CA ALA A 230 1.83 12.27 3.09
C ALA A 230 3.05 11.57 3.72
N GLY A 231 3.01 10.23 3.86
CA GLY A 231 4.13 9.47 4.39
C GLY A 231 5.38 9.58 3.52
N ASP A 232 5.23 9.35 2.22
CA ASP A 232 6.34 9.48 1.26
C ASP A 232 6.95 10.88 1.24
N TYR A 233 6.14 11.93 1.44
CA TYR A 233 6.67 13.29 1.59
C TYR A 233 7.61 13.38 2.80
N LEU A 234 7.25 12.76 3.93
CA LEU A 234 8.08 12.82 5.14
C LEU A 234 9.45 12.19 4.93
N THR A 235 9.55 11.12 4.14
CA THR A 235 10.85 10.55 3.75
C THR A 235 11.58 11.41 2.72
N MET A 236 10.87 11.98 1.73
CA MET A 236 11.49 12.85 0.72
C MET A 236 12.08 14.14 1.31
N VAL A 237 11.43 14.75 2.31
CA VAL A 237 11.88 16.02 2.89
C VAL A 237 13.17 15.86 3.69
N GLU A 238 13.47 14.67 4.19
CA GLU A 238 14.75 14.37 4.83
C GLU A 238 15.94 14.51 3.85
N GLU A 239 15.73 14.11 2.59
CA GLU A 239 16.75 14.21 1.54
C GLU A 239 16.75 15.57 0.85
N ASN A 240 15.58 16.22 0.71
CA ASN A 240 15.45 17.55 0.12
C ASN A 240 14.60 18.47 1.01
N PRO A 241 15.22 19.26 1.91
CA PRO A 241 14.51 20.16 2.82
C PRO A 241 13.83 21.37 2.14
N ASP A 242 13.99 21.55 0.82
CA ASP A 242 13.27 22.57 0.06
C ASP A 242 11.84 22.12 -0.29
N LEU A 243 11.49 20.87 -0.02
CA LEU A 243 10.13 20.34 -0.24
C LEU A 243 9.20 20.76 0.89
N ALA A 244 7.94 21.00 0.52
CA ALA A 244 6.85 21.24 1.46
C ALA A 244 5.59 20.50 1.02
N PHE A 245 4.68 20.22 1.97
CA PHE A 245 3.44 19.50 1.75
C PHE A 245 2.23 20.35 2.11
N VAL A 246 1.19 20.27 1.30
CA VAL A 246 -0.08 20.96 1.53
C VAL A 246 -1.25 19.99 1.42
N GLN A 247 -2.12 20.05 2.44
CA GLN A 247 -3.47 19.48 2.36
C GLN A 247 -4.38 20.48 1.63
N PRO A 248 -4.92 20.15 0.45
CA PRO A 248 -5.80 21.05 -0.28
C PRO A 248 -7.08 21.39 0.47
N GLU A 249 -7.55 22.62 0.31
CA GLU A 249 -8.71 23.17 1.04
C GLU A 249 -10.00 22.39 0.81
N GLU A 250 -10.15 21.77 -0.36
CA GLU A 250 -11.31 20.94 -0.74
C GLU A 250 -11.34 19.58 -0.04
N GLY A 251 -10.25 19.24 0.63
CA GLY A 251 -10.03 17.93 1.23
C GLY A 251 -9.32 16.94 0.29
N SER A 252 -8.88 15.83 0.85
CA SER A 252 -8.08 14.83 0.17
C SER A 252 -8.62 13.41 0.39
N ASN A 253 -7.97 12.42 -0.23
CA ASN A 253 -8.21 11.03 0.11
C ASN A 253 -7.58 10.71 1.46
N LEU A 254 -8.36 10.08 2.35
CA LEU A 254 -7.89 9.36 3.52
C LEU A 254 -7.94 7.88 3.18
N PHE A 255 -6.80 7.23 3.02
CA PHE A 255 -6.75 5.81 2.69
C PHE A 255 -6.32 4.97 3.89
N VAL A 256 -6.73 3.72 3.88
CA VAL A 256 -6.25 2.68 4.79
C VAL A 256 -5.82 1.49 3.96
N ASP A 257 -4.55 1.13 4.05
CA ASP A 257 -4.05 -0.11 3.48
C ASP A 257 -4.17 -1.23 4.49
N ALA A 258 -4.48 -2.42 4.03
CA ALA A 258 -4.77 -3.53 4.89
C ALA A 258 -4.09 -4.83 4.45
N MET A 259 -3.68 -5.63 5.42
CA MET A 259 -3.16 -6.98 5.19
C MET A 259 -4.31 -7.94 4.95
N CYS A 260 -4.26 -8.68 3.85
CA CYS A 260 -5.27 -9.65 3.44
C CYS A 260 -4.62 -10.96 2.98
N ILE A 261 -5.37 -12.06 3.08
CA ILE A 261 -4.98 -13.37 2.54
C ILE A 261 -5.84 -13.66 1.30
N PRO A 262 -5.26 -13.73 0.09
CA PRO A 262 -6.03 -14.04 -1.10
C PRO A 262 -6.43 -15.52 -1.16
N THR A 263 -7.52 -15.84 -1.86
CA THR A 263 -8.02 -17.23 -2.00
C THR A 263 -7.04 -18.16 -2.71
N CYS A 264 -6.07 -17.63 -3.47
CA CYS A 264 -5.01 -18.42 -4.10
C CYS A 264 -3.91 -18.87 -3.13
N SER A 265 -3.85 -18.34 -1.90
CA SER A 265 -2.87 -18.72 -0.88
C SER A 265 -2.94 -20.21 -0.59
N LYS A 266 -1.76 -20.82 -0.43
CA LYS A 266 -1.59 -22.22 -0.01
C LYS A 266 -1.00 -22.35 1.39
N ASN A 267 -0.51 -21.26 1.96
CA ASN A 267 0.23 -21.21 3.22
C ASN A 267 -0.49 -20.34 4.26
N CYS A 268 -1.82 -20.49 4.39
CA CYS A 268 -2.66 -19.62 5.22
C CYS A 268 -2.22 -19.53 6.69
N GLU A 269 -1.72 -20.64 7.28
CA GLU A 269 -1.25 -20.64 8.66
C GLU A 269 0.00 -19.76 8.83
N ASP A 270 0.93 -19.84 7.88
CA ASP A 270 2.15 -19.05 7.88
C ASP A 270 1.86 -17.57 7.53
N ALA A 271 0.87 -17.34 6.66
CA ALA A 271 0.36 -16.00 6.37
C ALA A 271 -0.27 -15.33 7.60
N LEU A 272 -1.05 -16.07 8.40
CA LEU A 272 -1.62 -15.56 9.65
C LEU A 272 -0.52 -15.27 10.68
N ALA A 273 0.54 -16.10 10.74
CA ALA A 273 1.69 -15.83 11.61
C ALA A 273 2.42 -14.55 11.19
N PHE A 274 2.59 -14.32 9.89
CA PHE A 274 3.19 -13.08 9.38
C PHE A 274 2.33 -11.85 9.71
N ILE A 275 1.02 -11.91 9.45
CA ILE A 275 0.10 -10.82 9.80
C ILE A 275 0.13 -10.52 11.30
N ASN A 276 0.16 -11.56 12.14
CA ASN A 276 0.27 -11.37 13.59
C ASN A 276 1.61 -10.72 14.00
N PHE A 277 2.71 -11.10 13.36
CA PHE A 277 4.02 -10.50 13.57
C PHE A 277 4.00 -9.02 13.19
N MET A 278 3.43 -8.67 12.03
CA MET A 278 3.28 -7.30 11.55
C MET A 278 2.42 -6.40 12.44
N CYS A 279 1.57 -6.98 13.31
CA CYS A 279 0.76 -6.26 14.30
C CYS A 279 1.45 -6.07 15.66
N ARG A 280 2.69 -6.48 15.83
CA ARG A 280 3.48 -6.19 17.04
C ARG A 280 3.81 -4.69 17.09
N ASP A 281 3.72 -4.08 18.25
CA ASP A 281 3.96 -2.63 18.40
C ASP A 281 5.38 -2.22 18.01
N ASP A 282 6.39 -3.01 18.36
CA ASP A 282 7.78 -2.78 17.97
C ASP A 282 8.00 -2.85 16.45
N ILE A 283 7.28 -3.73 15.75
CA ILE A 283 7.31 -3.86 14.29
C ILE A 283 6.55 -2.71 13.62
N VAL A 284 5.37 -2.36 14.15
CA VAL A 284 4.58 -1.21 13.68
C VAL A 284 5.38 0.09 13.78
N LEU A 285 6.04 0.34 14.92
CA LEU A 285 6.85 1.54 15.12
C LEU A 285 8.00 1.64 14.12
N ARG A 286 8.73 0.55 13.89
CA ARG A 286 9.82 0.52 12.90
C ARG A 286 9.32 0.78 11.49
N ASN A 287 8.17 0.22 11.12
CA ASN A 287 7.58 0.49 9.82
C ASN A 287 7.16 1.96 9.67
N CYS A 288 6.58 2.57 10.72
CA CYS A 288 6.23 3.99 10.70
C CYS A 288 7.46 4.89 10.58
N ASP A 289 8.53 4.56 11.30
CA ASP A 289 9.81 5.30 11.28
C ASP A 289 10.45 5.23 9.88
N GLU A 290 10.48 4.04 9.27
CA GLU A 290 11.07 3.83 7.93
C GLU A 290 10.25 4.49 6.82
N THR A 291 8.92 4.44 6.91
CA THR A 291 8.04 4.81 5.78
C THR A 291 7.38 6.18 5.93
N GLY A 292 7.41 6.78 7.13
CA GLY A 292 6.72 8.04 7.42
C GLY A 292 5.19 7.92 7.50
N TYR A 293 4.61 6.72 7.36
CA TYR A 293 3.16 6.52 7.39
C TYR A 293 2.60 6.34 8.80
N SER A 294 1.32 6.67 8.95
CA SER A 294 0.64 6.61 10.24
C SER A 294 0.18 5.20 10.57
N CYS A 295 0.37 4.79 11.82
CA CYS A 295 -0.04 3.48 12.28
C CYS A 295 -1.51 3.44 12.73
N PRO A 296 -2.18 2.30 12.53
CA PRO A 296 -3.50 2.08 13.08
C PRO A 296 -3.48 1.46 14.51
N SER A 297 -2.31 1.24 15.11
CA SER A 297 -2.19 0.66 16.46
C SER A 297 -2.30 1.73 17.54
N ALA A 298 -3.25 1.54 18.47
CA ALA A 298 -3.39 2.44 19.62
C ALA A 298 -2.24 2.33 20.59
N THR A 299 -1.72 1.10 20.82
CA THR A 299 -0.63 0.84 21.74
C THR A 299 0.72 1.30 21.19
N ALA A 300 0.97 1.07 19.90
CA ALA A 300 2.16 1.59 19.24
C ALA A 300 2.19 3.13 19.25
N LEU A 301 1.06 3.78 19.04
CA LEU A 301 0.97 5.26 19.06
C LEU A 301 1.29 5.83 20.46
N GLU A 302 0.97 5.11 21.56
CA GLU A 302 1.34 5.52 22.91
C GLU A 302 2.84 5.41 23.18
N GLU A 303 3.55 4.54 22.46
CA GLU A 303 5.01 4.29 22.58
C GLU A 303 5.82 5.08 21.54
N MET A 304 5.15 5.68 20.54
CA MET A 304 5.79 6.44 19.46
C MET A 304 6.50 7.68 19.99
N ASP A 305 7.60 8.06 19.34
CA ASP A 305 8.29 9.32 19.63
C ASP A 305 7.33 10.51 19.51
N GLU A 306 7.43 11.47 20.45
CA GLU A 306 6.51 12.62 20.51
C GLU A 306 6.60 13.50 19.26
N GLU A 307 7.78 13.61 18.63
CA GLU A 307 7.97 14.37 17.39
C GLU A 307 7.17 13.77 16.26
N MET A 308 7.25 12.46 16.06
CA MET A 308 6.50 11.73 15.04
C MET A 308 4.99 11.70 15.36
N ALA A 309 4.60 11.38 16.59
CA ALA A 309 3.19 11.29 16.98
C ALA A 309 2.45 12.64 16.91
N SER A 310 3.17 13.75 16.95
CA SER A 310 2.62 15.11 16.84
C SER A 310 2.83 15.76 15.48
N ASP A 311 3.43 15.07 14.52
CA ASP A 311 3.60 15.61 13.17
C ASP A 311 2.25 15.84 12.50
N PRO A 312 1.90 17.07 12.08
CA PRO A 312 0.59 17.39 11.54
C PRO A 312 0.35 16.86 10.12
N ILE A 313 1.36 16.31 9.47
CA ILE A 313 1.27 15.68 8.15
C ILE A 313 0.98 14.19 8.29
N ALA A 314 1.72 13.51 9.18
CA ALA A 314 1.43 12.11 9.53
C ALA A 314 0.09 11.97 10.27
N TYR A 315 -0.15 12.83 11.26
CA TYR A 315 -1.34 12.81 12.12
C TYR A 315 -2.11 14.14 12.04
N PRO A 316 -2.77 14.42 10.90
CA PRO A 316 -3.48 15.68 10.70
C PRO A 316 -4.65 15.86 11.68
N GLY A 317 -4.92 17.12 12.02
CA GLY A 317 -5.99 17.47 12.92
C GLY A 317 -7.40 17.20 12.36
N GLU A 318 -8.40 17.21 13.24
CA GLU A 318 -9.80 16.92 12.87
C GLU A 318 -10.35 17.85 11.77
N ASP A 319 -9.87 19.08 11.66
CA ASP A 319 -10.25 20.05 10.63
C ASP A 319 -9.87 19.58 9.21
N ILE A 320 -8.76 18.86 9.08
CA ILE A 320 -8.32 18.22 7.84
C ILE A 320 -9.07 16.90 7.63
N LEU A 321 -9.09 16.03 8.65
CA LEU A 321 -9.74 14.71 8.57
C LEU A 321 -11.24 14.81 8.26
N ASN A 322 -11.94 15.83 8.78
CA ASN A 322 -13.37 16.05 8.50
C ASN A 322 -13.67 16.45 7.04
N LYS A 323 -12.67 16.90 6.28
CA LYS A 323 -12.79 17.20 4.85
C LYS A 323 -12.34 16.03 3.96
N ALA A 324 -11.59 15.10 4.53
CA ALA A 324 -11.09 13.94 3.79
C ALA A 324 -12.22 12.94 3.49
N GLU A 325 -12.08 12.24 2.40
CA GLU A 325 -12.98 11.15 2.02
C GLU A 325 -12.16 9.87 1.82
N THR A 326 -12.64 8.76 2.36
CA THR A 326 -12.10 7.43 2.05
C THR A 326 -12.68 6.93 0.72
N PHE A 327 -11.89 6.29 -0.11
CA PHE A 327 -12.39 5.69 -1.34
C PHE A 327 -13.34 4.52 -1.02
N GLY A 328 -14.56 4.62 -1.51
CA GLY A 328 -15.53 3.53 -1.51
C GLY A 328 -15.41 2.63 -2.72
N GLY A 329 -16.01 1.44 -2.65
CA GLY A 329 -16.20 0.58 -3.82
C GLY A 329 -17.10 1.26 -4.85
N LEU A 330 -16.71 1.22 -6.13
CA LEU A 330 -17.52 1.74 -7.22
C LEU A 330 -18.35 0.61 -7.84
N PRO A 331 -19.63 0.87 -8.19
CA PRO A 331 -20.43 -0.08 -8.98
C PRO A 331 -19.72 -0.47 -10.28
N GLY A 332 -19.89 -1.73 -10.73
CA GLY A 332 -19.14 -2.27 -11.86
C GLY A 332 -19.30 -1.49 -13.18
N ASP A 333 -20.45 -0.86 -13.41
CA ASP A 333 -20.66 -0.01 -14.59
C ASP A 333 -19.98 1.36 -14.48
N THR A 334 -19.83 1.89 -13.25
CA THR A 334 -19.05 3.10 -12.94
C THR A 334 -17.57 2.80 -13.05
N LEU A 335 -17.13 1.66 -12.51
CA LEU A 335 -15.74 1.23 -12.60
C LEU A 335 -15.30 1.05 -14.07
N THR A 336 -16.14 0.40 -14.90
CA THR A 336 -15.88 0.29 -16.35
C THR A 336 -15.79 1.66 -17.02
N PHE A 337 -16.59 2.63 -16.58
CA PHE A 337 -16.53 4.00 -17.09
C PHE A 337 -15.24 4.71 -16.66
N TYR A 338 -14.81 4.54 -15.42
CA TYR A 338 -13.51 5.03 -14.92
C TYR A 338 -12.34 4.50 -15.76
N ASP A 339 -12.32 3.18 -16.03
CA ASP A 339 -11.28 2.56 -16.86
C ASP A 339 -11.26 3.16 -18.28
N HIS A 340 -12.44 3.42 -18.86
CA HIS A 340 -12.53 4.08 -20.16
C HIS A 340 -12.00 5.52 -20.15
N GLU A 341 -12.35 6.31 -19.14
CA GLU A 341 -11.86 7.68 -19.00
C GLU A 341 -10.36 7.71 -18.74
N TRP A 342 -9.84 6.77 -17.93
CA TRP A 342 -8.42 6.63 -17.72
C TRP A 342 -7.64 6.38 -19.02
N ILE A 343 -8.15 5.48 -19.87
CA ILE A 343 -7.56 5.25 -21.20
C ILE A 343 -7.57 6.54 -22.04
N ARG A 344 -8.64 7.34 -22.01
CA ARG A 344 -8.70 8.65 -22.71
C ARG A 344 -7.60 9.59 -22.21
N ILE A 345 -7.41 9.69 -20.90
CA ILE A 345 -6.36 10.51 -20.27
C ILE A 345 -4.98 10.03 -20.72
N CYS A 346 -4.72 8.73 -20.64
CA CYS A 346 -3.42 8.15 -21.03
C CYS A 346 -3.08 8.42 -22.50
N LEU A 347 -4.08 8.38 -23.40
CA LEU A 347 -3.90 8.57 -24.85
C LEU A 347 -3.79 10.05 -25.27
N ALA A 348 -4.16 11.00 -24.42
CA ALA A 348 -4.05 12.43 -24.70
C ALA A 348 -2.57 12.84 -24.91
N LYS A 349 -2.34 13.79 -25.82
CA LYS A 349 -1.00 14.27 -26.18
C LYS A 349 -0.95 15.78 -26.16
N VAL A 350 0.23 16.31 -25.87
CA VAL A 350 0.49 17.76 -25.96
C VAL A 350 0.10 18.27 -27.35
N LYS A 351 -0.68 19.34 -27.36
CA LYS A 351 -1.04 20.06 -28.58
C LYS A 351 -0.05 21.21 -28.78
N TYR A 352 0.71 21.18 -29.85
CA TYR A 352 1.69 22.21 -30.23
C TYR A 352 1.03 23.34 -31.02
#